data_11150fc9cdcdd66d4aa153674fef2f46
#
_entry.id   11150fc9cdcdd66d4aa153674fef2f46
#
_cell.length_a   1.000
_cell.length_b   1.000
_cell.length_c   1.000
_cell.angle_alpha   90.00
_cell.angle_beta   90.00
_cell.angle_gamma   90.00
#
_symmetry.space_group_name_H-M   'P 1'
#
loop_
_entity.id
_entity.type
_entity.pdbx_description
1 polymer ?
#
loop_
_entity_poly.entity_id
_entity_poly.type
_entity_poly.pdbx_seq_one_letter_code
_entity_poly.pdbx_strand_id
1 'polypeptide(L)'
;MAIKGITLKESMNRSVQAIMPLDEEKEVFNQKLVSYLTHLKDKEDESEEYQKNLLKVFLESVLPYNFINTSSRIDLAIYNGKDANSSLGILFECKSLFNKSEMMSTEKINSKAFQEIVYYYLQERLFNKNLEIKKCIITNGLSWFVIEAKEFEKHFFKNKKLVDLVTKFRNNQLSSNKTDFLYSEVIAPEIDKAFEKGIVIAHFDLSQALVKTSKSIEIKKNNLTQLYRFFTAENLLNKEIFTDSNKLNKNFYDELLYLMGLEETKSGTSKIISRLKPIKRQRYSFVENIINKLEMKDVSKEKQEDIAIQLTVVWTNRILFLKLLESQLVLFNKDESYRFLTYEKLPNFEEIYGLFFAVLAKKVSERNDRVQEKFGYVPYLNSSLFEETEIEISRDGIGIDRLPEGDIEIFSKTALKGVDKKRKKGNINFIEYLFEFLDSYDFSTSISHHEKSKNDLINASVLGLIFEKINGYRDGSFYTPGNITMYMSRKAIRTAAVDKVNELLGWNCETVEEIKFAIGHSVENARKVSQAIDDLKVCDPAVGFRVIIVIEANSYVNTRSSRLLPKFKTQKVNSWCAA
;
A
#
# COMPACT_ATOMS: atom_id res chain seq x y z
N MET A 1 -3.52 -21.17 -25.60
CA MET A 1 -3.46 -19.72 -25.30
C MET A 1 -2.47 -19.53 -24.17
N ALA A 2 -1.46 -18.66 -24.35
CA ALA A 2 -0.45 -18.45 -23.33
C ALA A 2 -0.99 -17.51 -22.21
N ILE A 3 -0.63 -17.79 -20.96
CA ILE A 3 -0.97 -16.94 -19.83
C ILE A 3 -0.42 -15.53 -20.07
N LYS A 4 -1.22 -14.50 -19.85
CA LYS A 4 -0.70 -13.17 -19.54
C LYS A 4 -0.16 -13.23 -18.10
N GLY A 5 0.97 -13.96 -17.94
CA GLY A 5 1.59 -14.18 -16.65
C GLY A 5 2.18 -12.88 -16.13
N ILE A 6 1.85 -12.53 -14.89
CA ILE A 6 2.60 -11.52 -14.15
C ILE A 6 3.75 -12.21 -13.41
N THR A 7 4.87 -11.51 -13.30
CA THR A 7 6.05 -12.00 -12.59
C THR A 7 5.81 -12.06 -11.08
N LEU A 8 6.64 -12.81 -10.35
CA LEU A 8 6.62 -12.84 -8.88
C LEU A 8 6.65 -11.43 -8.28
N LYS A 9 7.47 -10.53 -8.82
CA LYS A 9 7.56 -9.14 -8.34
C LYS A 9 6.26 -8.36 -8.59
N GLU A 10 5.65 -8.53 -9.75
CA GLU A 10 4.39 -7.86 -10.11
C GLU A 10 3.19 -8.40 -9.31
N SER A 11 3.26 -9.62 -8.79
CA SER A 11 2.21 -10.22 -7.96
C SER A 11 2.18 -9.66 -6.53
N MET A 12 3.27 -9.07 -6.08
CA MET A 12 3.37 -8.49 -4.73
C MET A 12 2.94 -7.03 -4.76
N ASN A 13 2.22 -6.59 -3.70
CA ASN A 13 1.92 -5.18 -3.55
C ASN A 13 3.20 -4.37 -3.25
N ARG A 14 3.17 -3.06 -3.46
CA ARG A 14 4.35 -2.20 -3.32
C ARG A 14 4.87 -2.11 -1.89
N SER A 15 3.99 -2.18 -0.90
CA SER A 15 4.41 -2.18 0.50
C SER A 15 5.22 -3.42 0.82
N VAL A 16 4.82 -4.60 0.32
CA VAL A 16 5.61 -5.84 0.43
C VAL A 16 6.93 -5.71 -0.33
N GLN A 17 6.91 -5.14 -1.54
CA GLN A 17 8.14 -4.90 -2.30
C GLN A 17 9.12 -3.95 -1.60
N ALA A 18 8.63 -3.08 -0.74
CA ALA A 18 9.43 -2.17 0.08
C ALA A 18 10.02 -2.81 1.35
N ILE A 19 9.56 -4.00 1.77
CA ILE A 19 10.14 -4.72 2.91
C ILE A 19 11.63 -4.97 2.64
N MET A 20 12.46 -4.53 3.57
CA MET A 20 13.92 -4.74 3.52
C MET A 20 14.32 -5.68 4.66
N PRO A 21 14.39 -6.99 4.40
CA PRO A 21 14.78 -7.95 5.42
C PRO A 21 16.21 -7.71 5.87
N LEU A 22 16.49 -7.97 7.14
CA LEU A 22 17.85 -7.99 7.68
C LEU A 22 18.66 -9.11 7.01
N ASP A 23 19.98 -8.98 6.99
CA ASP A 23 20.83 -10.01 6.39
C ASP A 23 20.71 -11.34 7.12
N GLU A 24 20.56 -11.32 8.44
CA GLU A 24 20.30 -12.50 9.27
C GLU A 24 18.96 -13.18 8.92
N GLU A 25 17.89 -12.41 8.75
CA GLU A 25 16.58 -12.93 8.35
C GLU A 25 16.62 -13.60 6.96
N LYS A 26 17.35 -12.97 6.02
CA LYS A 26 17.57 -13.54 4.69
C LYS A 26 18.35 -14.84 4.74
N GLU A 27 19.36 -14.92 5.58
CA GLU A 27 20.18 -16.11 5.73
C GLU A 27 19.37 -17.27 6.36
N VAL A 28 18.61 -17.01 7.42
CA VAL A 28 17.71 -18.00 8.03
C VAL A 28 16.67 -18.50 7.01
N PHE A 29 16.07 -17.59 6.25
CA PHE A 29 15.12 -17.96 5.19
C PHE A 29 15.78 -18.77 4.09
N ASN A 30 16.99 -18.39 3.66
CA ASN A 30 17.79 -19.11 2.66
C ASN A 30 18.03 -20.57 3.08
N GLN A 31 18.47 -20.78 4.33
CA GLN A 31 18.70 -22.13 4.87
C GLN A 31 17.43 -22.98 4.85
N LYS A 32 16.30 -22.43 5.27
CA LYS A 32 15.00 -23.12 5.27
C LYS A 32 14.55 -23.50 3.86
N LEU A 33 14.65 -22.56 2.92
CA LEU A 33 14.25 -22.78 1.54
C LEU A 33 15.18 -23.78 0.82
N VAL A 34 16.48 -23.69 1.02
CA VAL A 34 17.46 -24.64 0.48
C VAL A 34 17.22 -26.04 1.04
N SER A 35 17.01 -26.16 2.37
CA SER A 35 16.68 -27.45 3.00
C SER A 35 15.43 -28.07 2.39
N TYR A 36 14.33 -27.29 2.26
CA TYR A 36 13.10 -27.75 1.62
C TYR A 36 13.33 -28.25 0.19
N LEU A 37 14.01 -27.45 -0.64
CA LEU A 37 14.24 -27.78 -2.05
C LEU A 37 15.18 -28.98 -2.23
N THR A 38 16.14 -29.17 -1.32
CA THR A 38 17.03 -30.35 -1.31
C THR A 38 16.22 -31.62 -1.01
N HIS A 39 15.43 -31.62 0.08
CA HIS A 39 14.60 -32.76 0.42
C HIS A 39 13.55 -33.07 -0.66
N LEU A 40 12.93 -32.02 -1.27
CA LEU A 40 11.97 -32.22 -2.35
C LEU A 40 12.60 -32.90 -3.57
N LYS A 41 13.86 -32.57 -3.90
CA LYS A 41 14.58 -33.19 -5.02
C LYS A 41 15.05 -34.60 -4.70
N ASP A 42 15.60 -34.79 -3.51
CA ASP A 42 16.10 -36.11 -3.09
C ASP A 42 14.97 -37.14 -2.97
N LYS A 43 13.74 -36.66 -2.85
CA LYS A 43 12.50 -37.43 -2.67
C LYS A 43 11.47 -37.12 -3.76
N GLU A 44 11.94 -36.87 -4.97
CA GLU A 44 11.06 -36.55 -6.09
C GLU A 44 10.13 -37.71 -6.46
N ASP A 45 10.55 -38.97 -6.22
CA ASP A 45 9.80 -40.20 -6.47
C ASP A 45 8.75 -40.55 -5.39
N GLU A 46 8.70 -39.79 -4.30
CA GLU A 46 7.77 -40.03 -3.21
C GLU A 46 6.34 -39.58 -3.53
N SER A 47 5.39 -40.07 -2.74
CA SER A 47 3.97 -39.79 -2.92
C SER A 47 3.67 -38.31 -2.84
N GLU A 48 2.54 -37.92 -3.45
CA GLU A 48 2.00 -36.54 -3.37
C GLU A 48 1.82 -36.09 -1.91
N GLU A 49 1.34 -36.98 -1.05
CA GLU A 49 1.16 -36.70 0.38
C GLU A 49 2.50 -36.42 1.10
N TYR A 50 3.55 -37.18 0.74
CA TYR A 50 4.88 -36.90 1.29
C TYR A 50 5.42 -35.54 0.88
N GLN A 51 5.33 -35.20 -0.42
CA GLN A 51 5.78 -33.91 -0.95
C GLN A 51 4.96 -32.74 -0.38
N LYS A 52 3.65 -32.92 -0.17
CA LYS A 52 2.77 -31.98 0.50
C LYS A 52 3.18 -31.74 1.95
N ASN A 53 3.56 -32.78 2.68
CA ASN A 53 4.05 -32.65 4.05
C ASN A 53 5.38 -31.88 4.12
N LEU A 54 6.30 -32.09 3.17
CA LEU A 54 7.51 -31.25 3.07
C LEU A 54 7.18 -29.77 2.88
N LEU A 55 6.24 -29.47 2.00
CA LEU A 55 5.77 -28.11 1.78
C LEU A 55 5.15 -27.51 3.05
N LYS A 56 4.32 -28.29 3.76
CA LYS A 56 3.72 -27.88 5.04
C LYS A 56 4.79 -27.48 6.04
N VAL A 57 5.78 -28.33 6.28
CA VAL A 57 6.90 -28.07 7.21
C VAL A 57 7.66 -26.80 6.84
N PHE A 58 7.94 -26.61 5.55
CA PHE A 58 8.57 -25.37 5.08
C PHE A 58 7.71 -24.16 5.38
N LEU A 59 6.42 -24.18 5.04
CA LEU A 59 5.52 -23.05 5.27
C LEU A 59 5.36 -22.75 6.77
N GLU A 60 5.24 -23.75 7.63
CA GLU A 60 5.21 -23.60 9.09
C GLU A 60 6.49 -22.92 9.60
N SER A 61 7.62 -23.27 9.03
CA SER A 61 8.90 -22.67 9.41
C SER A 61 9.02 -21.18 9.08
N VAL A 62 8.39 -20.72 7.99
CA VAL A 62 8.46 -19.32 7.52
C VAL A 62 7.26 -18.48 7.95
N LEU A 63 6.17 -19.13 8.38
CA LEU A 63 4.93 -18.51 8.88
C LEU A 63 4.59 -18.96 10.31
N PRO A 64 5.46 -18.72 11.31
CA PRO A 64 5.35 -19.34 12.64
C PRO A 64 4.12 -18.88 13.43
N TYR A 65 3.42 -17.87 12.96
CA TYR A 65 2.23 -17.31 13.62
C TYR A 65 0.92 -17.69 12.95
N ASN A 66 0.95 -18.61 11.98
CA ASN A 66 -0.22 -19.06 11.27
C ASN A 66 -0.41 -20.56 11.42
N PHE A 67 -1.64 -20.99 11.60
CA PHE A 67 -1.98 -22.40 11.56
C PHE A 67 -1.99 -22.88 10.11
N ILE A 68 -1.36 -24.03 9.85
CA ILE A 68 -1.25 -24.62 8.52
C ILE A 68 -1.64 -26.09 8.62
N ASN A 69 -2.68 -26.49 7.90
CA ASN A 69 -3.12 -27.88 7.91
C ASN A 69 -3.95 -28.20 6.66
N THR A 70 -4.21 -29.48 6.46
CA THR A 70 -5.24 -29.94 5.54
C THR A 70 -6.63 -29.53 6.05
N SER A 71 -7.59 -29.26 5.16
CA SER A 71 -8.95 -28.90 5.55
C SER A 71 -9.96 -29.54 4.61
N SER A 72 -10.74 -30.49 5.10
CA SER A 72 -11.74 -31.23 4.32
C SER A 72 -11.11 -31.89 3.08
N ARG A 73 -11.42 -31.37 1.88
CA ARG A 73 -10.88 -31.83 0.60
C ARG A 73 -9.72 -30.95 0.10
N ILE A 74 -9.37 -29.89 0.82
CA ILE A 74 -8.30 -28.97 0.47
C ILE A 74 -6.99 -29.62 0.88
N ASP A 75 -6.06 -29.74 -0.05
CA ASP A 75 -4.76 -30.37 0.18
C ASP A 75 -3.98 -29.72 1.29
N LEU A 76 -3.90 -28.38 1.27
CA LEU A 76 -3.23 -27.60 2.29
C LEU A 76 -3.89 -26.24 2.39
N ALA A 77 -4.03 -25.73 3.61
CA ALA A 77 -4.58 -24.40 3.85
C ALA A 77 -3.74 -23.63 4.88
N ILE A 78 -3.59 -22.33 4.66
CA ILE A 78 -3.04 -21.42 5.65
C ILE A 78 -4.20 -20.62 6.24
N TYR A 79 -4.31 -20.64 7.55
CA TYR A 79 -5.35 -19.94 8.29
C TYR A 79 -4.91 -18.50 8.62
N ASN A 80 -5.87 -17.61 8.77
CA ASN A 80 -5.59 -16.20 9.10
C ASN A 80 -5.06 -16.01 10.53
N GLY A 81 -5.27 -16.98 11.42
CA GLY A 81 -4.82 -17.00 12.82
C GLY A 81 -3.92 -18.18 13.17
N LYS A 82 -3.74 -18.40 14.48
CA LYS A 82 -2.79 -19.38 15.04
C LYS A 82 -3.41 -20.75 15.33
N ASP A 83 -4.70 -20.92 15.12
CA ASP A 83 -5.44 -22.12 15.48
C ASP A 83 -6.45 -22.53 14.40
N ALA A 84 -7.02 -23.71 14.55
CA ALA A 84 -7.99 -24.29 13.62
C ALA A 84 -9.36 -23.59 13.61
N ASN A 85 -9.66 -22.75 14.60
CA ASN A 85 -10.92 -21.99 14.67
C ASN A 85 -10.84 -20.71 13.82
N SER A 86 -9.64 -20.32 13.42
CA SER A 86 -9.43 -19.17 12.55
C SER A 86 -9.98 -19.46 11.15
N SER A 87 -10.37 -18.41 10.41
CA SER A 87 -10.81 -18.55 9.03
C SER A 87 -9.68 -18.96 8.09
N LEU A 88 -10.00 -19.73 7.04
CA LEU A 88 -9.04 -20.06 5.97
C LEU A 88 -8.68 -18.79 5.20
N GLY A 89 -7.37 -18.54 5.05
CA GLY A 89 -6.85 -17.40 4.32
C GLY A 89 -6.30 -17.76 2.94
N ILE A 90 -5.67 -18.92 2.81
CA ILE A 90 -5.10 -19.40 1.55
C ILE A 90 -5.51 -20.85 1.33
N LEU A 91 -5.93 -21.15 0.12
CA LEU A 91 -6.22 -22.49 -0.35
C LEU A 91 -5.10 -22.96 -1.26
N PHE A 92 -4.61 -24.17 -1.03
CA PHE A 92 -3.63 -24.83 -1.90
C PHE A 92 -4.25 -26.05 -2.57
N GLU A 93 -3.91 -26.22 -3.82
CA GLU A 93 -3.99 -27.46 -4.54
C GLU A 93 -2.55 -27.90 -4.89
N CYS A 94 -2.17 -29.06 -4.39
CA CYS A 94 -0.82 -29.58 -4.52
C CYS A 94 -0.83 -30.81 -5.43
N LYS A 95 0.15 -30.89 -6.33
CA LYS A 95 0.38 -32.07 -7.15
C LYS A 95 1.82 -32.55 -6.97
N SER A 96 2.04 -33.86 -7.11
CA SER A 96 3.41 -34.37 -7.08
C SER A 96 4.22 -33.89 -8.29
N LEU A 97 5.54 -33.88 -8.18
CA LEU A 97 6.45 -33.49 -9.28
C LEU A 97 6.26 -34.35 -10.54
N PHE A 98 5.80 -35.60 -10.38
CA PHE A 98 5.53 -36.52 -11.49
C PHE A 98 4.17 -36.31 -12.13
N ASN A 99 3.18 -35.80 -11.43
CA ASN A 99 1.81 -35.64 -11.94
C ASN A 99 1.67 -34.42 -12.86
N LYS A 100 2.38 -34.46 -13.99
CA LYS A 100 2.33 -33.40 -15.01
C LYS A 100 0.97 -33.34 -15.72
N SER A 101 0.21 -34.41 -15.74
CA SER A 101 -1.06 -34.49 -16.46
C SER A 101 -2.16 -33.68 -15.78
N GLU A 102 -2.21 -33.65 -14.46
CA GLU A 102 -3.18 -32.94 -13.65
C GLU A 102 -2.68 -31.55 -13.19
N MET A 103 -1.36 -31.36 -13.17
CA MET A 103 -0.75 -30.08 -12.79
C MET A 103 -0.99 -29.02 -13.85
N MET A 104 -1.20 -27.80 -13.41
CA MET A 104 -1.29 -26.63 -14.26
C MET A 104 0.08 -26.28 -14.90
N SER A 105 0.07 -25.84 -16.14
CA SER A 105 1.27 -25.30 -16.82
C SER A 105 0.93 -24.00 -17.56
N THR A 106 1.96 -23.29 -18.02
CA THR A 106 1.77 -22.07 -18.82
C THR A 106 1.09 -22.31 -20.16
N GLU A 107 1.12 -23.53 -20.66
CA GLU A 107 0.50 -23.96 -21.91
C GLU A 107 -0.85 -24.63 -21.71
N LYS A 108 -1.02 -25.34 -20.58
CA LYS A 108 -2.25 -26.05 -20.19
C LYS A 108 -2.75 -25.53 -18.85
N ILE A 109 -3.61 -24.53 -18.91
CA ILE A 109 -4.15 -23.87 -17.73
C ILE A 109 -5.36 -24.60 -17.17
N ASN A 110 -6.30 -24.97 -18.03
CA ASN A 110 -7.47 -25.76 -17.67
C ASN A 110 -7.02 -27.19 -17.35
N SER A 111 -6.53 -27.37 -16.14
CA SER A 111 -6.06 -28.62 -15.58
C SER A 111 -6.96 -29.06 -14.44
N LYS A 112 -6.89 -30.32 -14.06
CA LYS A 112 -7.65 -30.85 -12.93
C LYS A 112 -7.34 -30.07 -11.65
N ALA A 113 -6.07 -29.74 -11.38
CA ALA A 113 -5.68 -28.93 -10.23
C ALA A 113 -6.40 -27.57 -10.19
N PHE A 114 -6.59 -26.91 -11.35
CA PHE A 114 -7.32 -25.66 -11.38
C PHE A 114 -8.84 -25.85 -11.18
N GLN A 115 -9.39 -26.92 -11.70
CA GLN A 115 -10.80 -27.27 -11.51
C GLN A 115 -11.10 -27.56 -10.03
N GLU A 116 -10.23 -28.29 -9.36
CA GLU A 116 -10.30 -28.64 -7.93
C GLU A 116 -10.28 -27.39 -7.07
N ILE A 117 -9.31 -26.49 -7.24
CA ILE A 117 -9.21 -25.30 -6.41
C ILE A 117 -10.35 -24.30 -6.66
N VAL A 118 -10.91 -24.23 -7.87
CA VAL A 118 -12.14 -23.45 -8.14
C VAL A 118 -13.31 -24.01 -7.32
N TYR A 119 -13.47 -25.34 -7.28
CA TYR A 119 -14.50 -25.96 -6.49
C TYR A 119 -14.32 -25.71 -4.99
N TYR A 120 -13.12 -25.84 -4.47
CA TYR A 120 -12.82 -25.57 -3.05
C TYR A 120 -13.10 -24.11 -2.67
N TYR A 121 -12.70 -23.19 -3.54
CA TYR A 121 -13.02 -21.78 -3.33
C TYR A 121 -14.54 -21.54 -3.29
N LEU A 122 -15.29 -22.13 -4.21
CA LEU A 122 -16.74 -21.99 -4.23
C LEU A 122 -17.40 -22.65 -3.02
N GLN A 123 -16.91 -23.80 -2.56
CA GLN A 123 -17.37 -24.43 -1.32
C GLN A 123 -17.18 -23.51 -0.11
N GLU A 124 -15.99 -22.95 0.06
CA GLU A 124 -15.70 -22.02 1.16
C GLU A 124 -16.59 -20.78 1.11
N ARG A 125 -16.79 -20.21 -0.08
CA ARG A 125 -17.59 -19.00 -0.26
C ARG A 125 -19.10 -19.24 -0.10
N LEU A 126 -19.63 -20.32 -0.64
CA LEU A 126 -21.07 -20.57 -0.69
C LEU A 126 -21.60 -21.21 0.60
N PHE A 127 -20.88 -22.20 1.11
CA PHE A 127 -21.37 -23.04 2.18
C PHE A 127 -20.77 -22.71 3.54
N ASN A 128 -19.46 -22.46 3.59
CA ASN A 128 -18.77 -22.04 4.80
C ASN A 128 -18.82 -20.52 5.01
N LYS A 129 -19.35 -19.78 4.00
CA LYS A 129 -19.49 -18.31 4.02
C LYS A 129 -18.18 -17.58 4.32
N ASN A 130 -17.06 -18.19 4.00
CA ASN A 130 -15.73 -17.63 4.27
C ASN A 130 -15.42 -16.47 3.33
N LEU A 131 -15.36 -15.25 3.86
CA LEU A 131 -15.04 -14.02 3.14
C LEU A 131 -13.55 -13.65 3.20
N GLU A 132 -12.77 -14.37 4.00
CA GLU A 132 -11.40 -13.99 4.34
C GLU A 132 -10.32 -14.70 3.51
N ILE A 133 -10.71 -15.44 2.47
CA ILE A 133 -9.75 -16.02 1.54
C ILE A 133 -9.01 -14.89 0.81
N LYS A 134 -7.69 -14.96 0.79
CA LYS A 134 -6.81 -13.97 0.17
C LYS A 134 -6.28 -14.45 -1.18
N LYS A 135 -5.83 -15.70 -1.24
CA LYS A 135 -5.20 -16.30 -2.43
C LYS A 135 -5.61 -17.76 -2.59
N CYS A 136 -5.60 -18.21 -3.85
CA CYS A 136 -5.64 -19.61 -4.22
C CYS A 136 -4.33 -19.93 -4.93
N ILE A 137 -3.67 -21.01 -4.53
CA ILE A 137 -2.33 -21.38 -5.00
C ILE A 137 -2.36 -22.82 -5.51
N ILE A 138 -1.83 -23.02 -6.71
CA ILE A 138 -1.61 -24.35 -7.30
C ILE A 138 -0.10 -24.56 -7.39
N THR A 139 0.40 -25.66 -6.87
CA THR A 139 1.85 -25.92 -6.85
C THR A 139 2.17 -27.39 -6.88
N ASN A 140 3.35 -27.73 -7.44
CA ASN A 140 4.01 -29.03 -7.25
C ASN A 140 5.30 -28.90 -6.42
N GLY A 141 5.39 -27.82 -5.64
CA GLY A 141 6.57 -27.52 -4.83
C GLY A 141 7.63 -26.71 -5.56
N LEU A 142 7.81 -26.86 -6.86
CA LEU A 142 8.73 -26.07 -7.69
C LEU A 142 8.01 -24.99 -8.49
N SER A 143 6.99 -25.36 -9.22
CA SER A 143 6.18 -24.43 -10.01
C SER A 143 5.00 -23.92 -9.17
N TRP A 144 4.79 -22.60 -9.17
CA TRP A 144 3.79 -21.91 -8.35
C TRP A 144 2.91 -21.03 -9.21
N PHE A 145 1.59 -21.30 -9.17
CA PHE A 145 0.56 -20.45 -9.77
C PHE A 145 -0.25 -19.82 -8.65
N VAL A 146 -0.19 -18.50 -8.57
CA VAL A 146 -0.81 -17.73 -7.49
C VAL A 146 -1.90 -16.85 -8.07
N ILE A 147 -3.11 -17.02 -7.56
CA ILE A 147 -4.29 -16.29 -8.03
C ILE A 147 -4.92 -15.57 -6.84
N GLU A 148 -5.14 -14.27 -6.97
CA GLU A 148 -5.82 -13.48 -5.94
C GLU A 148 -7.29 -13.90 -5.82
N ALA A 149 -7.80 -14.01 -4.60
CA ALA A 149 -9.21 -14.38 -4.37
C ALA A 149 -10.21 -13.47 -5.08
N LYS A 150 -9.83 -12.20 -5.36
CA LYS A 150 -10.66 -11.27 -6.15
C LYS A 150 -10.87 -11.73 -7.60
N GLU A 151 -9.90 -12.44 -8.20
CA GLU A 151 -10.04 -13.01 -9.54
C GLU A 151 -11.06 -14.19 -9.51
N PHE A 152 -10.98 -15.05 -8.48
CA PHE A 152 -11.98 -16.10 -8.25
C PHE A 152 -13.37 -15.52 -7.99
N GLU A 153 -13.47 -14.48 -7.19
CA GLU A 153 -14.72 -13.74 -6.95
C GLU A 153 -15.32 -13.23 -8.27
N LYS A 154 -14.49 -12.56 -9.10
CA LYS A 154 -14.91 -11.94 -10.35
C LYS A 154 -15.36 -12.95 -11.39
N HIS A 155 -14.60 -14.02 -11.58
CA HIS A 155 -14.79 -14.94 -12.69
C HIS A 155 -15.69 -16.15 -12.35
N PHE A 156 -15.67 -16.61 -11.08
CA PHE A 156 -16.38 -17.83 -10.69
C PHE A 156 -17.54 -17.55 -9.71
N PHE A 157 -17.31 -16.84 -8.60
CA PHE A 157 -18.39 -16.62 -7.62
C PHE A 157 -19.50 -15.69 -8.12
N LYS A 158 -19.18 -14.67 -8.90
CA LYS A 158 -20.19 -13.80 -9.53
C LYS A 158 -20.90 -14.43 -10.73
N ASN A 159 -20.45 -15.59 -11.16
CA ASN A 159 -21.11 -16.35 -12.21
C ASN A 159 -22.31 -17.13 -11.62
N LYS A 160 -23.50 -16.54 -11.70
CA LYS A 160 -24.73 -17.10 -11.13
C LYS A 160 -25.04 -18.51 -11.64
N LYS A 161 -24.75 -18.78 -12.94
CA LYS A 161 -24.98 -20.10 -13.54
C LYS A 161 -24.07 -21.15 -12.91
N LEU A 162 -22.80 -20.85 -12.75
CA LEU A 162 -21.83 -21.76 -12.12
C LEU A 162 -22.21 -22.01 -10.66
N VAL A 163 -22.56 -20.97 -9.93
CA VAL A 163 -22.97 -21.05 -8.51
C VAL A 163 -24.20 -21.92 -8.35
N ASP A 164 -25.22 -21.77 -9.22
CA ASP A 164 -26.42 -22.62 -9.22
C ASP A 164 -26.06 -24.08 -9.48
N LEU A 165 -25.24 -24.38 -10.49
CA LEU A 165 -24.82 -25.75 -10.80
C LEU A 165 -24.01 -26.39 -9.66
N VAL A 166 -23.09 -25.66 -9.04
CA VAL A 166 -22.31 -26.16 -7.88
C VAL A 166 -23.22 -26.40 -6.67
N THR A 167 -24.24 -25.57 -6.47
CA THR A 167 -25.23 -25.73 -5.40
C THR A 167 -26.11 -26.96 -5.67
N LYS A 168 -26.58 -27.16 -6.92
CA LYS A 168 -27.33 -28.36 -7.34
C LYS A 168 -26.49 -29.63 -7.20
N PHE A 169 -25.21 -29.58 -7.56
CA PHE A 169 -24.29 -30.69 -7.36
C PHE A 169 -24.22 -31.12 -5.90
N ARG A 170 -24.04 -30.18 -4.98
CA ARG A 170 -24.01 -30.47 -3.55
C ARG A 170 -25.30 -31.08 -3.03
N ASN A 171 -26.43 -30.66 -3.59
CA ASN A 171 -27.76 -31.14 -3.21
C ASN A 171 -28.17 -32.43 -3.95
N ASN A 172 -27.26 -33.07 -4.69
CA ASN A 172 -27.51 -34.25 -5.52
C ASN A 172 -28.61 -34.05 -6.56
N GLN A 173 -28.70 -32.85 -7.14
CA GLN A 173 -29.73 -32.45 -8.11
C GLN A 173 -29.21 -32.37 -9.55
N LEU A 174 -27.99 -32.78 -9.82
CA LEU A 174 -27.45 -32.90 -11.18
C LEU A 174 -27.58 -34.33 -11.73
N SER A 175 -27.34 -34.48 -13.02
CA SER A 175 -27.37 -35.77 -13.73
C SER A 175 -26.30 -36.75 -13.25
N SER A 176 -25.26 -36.29 -12.58
CA SER A 176 -24.19 -37.09 -11.97
C SER A 176 -23.71 -36.45 -10.69
N ASN A 177 -23.46 -37.30 -9.67
CA ASN A 177 -22.87 -36.89 -8.38
C ASN A 177 -21.37 -37.18 -8.31
N LYS A 178 -20.72 -37.57 -9.42
CA LYS A 178 -19.28 -37.78 -9.49
C LYS A 178 -18.55 -36.45 -9.60
N THR A 179 -17.48 -36.29 -8.83
CA THR A 179 -16.63 -35.06 -8.87
C THR A 179 -16.02 -34.85 -10.24
N ASP A 180 -15.65 -35.92 -10.96
CA ASP A 180 -15.11 -35.81 -12.32
C ASP A 180 -16.09 -35.12 -13.28
N PHE A 181 -17.39 -35.41 -13.17
CA PHE A 181 -18.43 -34.72 -13.95
C PHE A 181 -18.48 -33.23 -13.61
N LEU A 182 -18.43 -32.90 -12.32
CA LEU A 182 -18.41 -31.50 -11.90
C LEU A 182 -17.18 -30.74 -12.47
N TYR A 183 -16.02 -31.38 -12.43
CA TYR A 183 -14.79 -30.78 -12.90
C TYR A 183 -14.79 -30.62 -14.43
N SER A 184 -15.06 -31.66 -15.19
CA SER A 184 -14.97 -31.63 -16.64
C SER A 184 -16.12 -30.90 -17.32
N GLU A 185 -17.38 -31.11 -16.86
CA GLU A 185 -18.56 -30.62 -17.57
C GLU A 185 -19.07 -29.27 -17.04
N VAL A 186 -18.76 -28.95 -15.77
CA VAL A 186 -19.33 -27.75 -15.14
C VAL A 186 -18.25 -26.67 -14.95
N ILE A 187 -17.09 -27.02 -14.37
CA ILE A 187 -16.07 -26.04 -14.00
C ILE A 187 -15.11 -25.74 -15.16
N ALA A 188 -14.64 -26.76 -15.88
CA ALA A 188 -13.67 -26.59 -16.96
C ALA A 188 -14.11 -25.58 -18.03
N PRO A 189 -15.36 -25.58 -18.54
CA PRO A 189 -15.79 -24.57 -19.52
C PRO A 189 -15.77 -23.14 -18.97
N GLU A 190 -15.97 -22.96 -17.67
CA GLU A 190 -15.95 -21.64 -17.04
C GLU A 190 -14.52 -21.15 -16.79
N ILE A 191 -13.54 -22.05 -16.62
CA ILE A 191 -12.13 -21.72 -16.60
C ILE A 191 -11.69 -21.17 -17.96
N ASP A 192 -12.09 -21.82 -19.06
CA ASP A 192 -11.76 -21.36 -20.41
C ASP A 192 -12.32 -19.95 -20.66
N LYS A 193 -13.58 -19.70 -20.26
CA LYS A 193 -14.19 -18.35 -20.34
C LYS A 193 -13.49 -17.33 -19.44
N ALA A 194 -13.06 -17.71 -18.25
CA ALA A 194 -12.31 -16.82 -17.36
C ALA A 194 -10.98 -16.40 -18.00
N PHE A 195 -10.41 -17.32 -18.74
CA PHE A 195 -9.19 -17.10 -19.48
C PHE A 195 -9.37 -16.12 -20.64
N GLU A 196 -10.41 -16.31 -21.44
CA GLU A 196 -10.78 -15.38 -22.50
C GLU A 196 -11.06 -13.97 -21.97
N LYS A 197 -11.61 -13.88 -20.76
CA LYS A 197 -11.87 -12.61 -20.06
C LYS A 197 -10.64 -12.03 -19.33
N GLY A 198 -9.48 -12.65 -19.47
CA GLY A 198 -8.21 -12.14 -18.96
C GLY A 198 -8.03 -12.27 -17.44
N ILE A 199 -8.34 -13.46 -16.87
CA ILE A 199 -7.98 -13.78 -15.48
C ILE A 199 -6.49 -13.58 -15.25
N VAL A 200 -6.12 -12.95 -14.13
CA VAL A 200 -4.74 -12.64 -13.79
C VAL A 200 -4.17 -13.74 -12.91
N ILE A 201 -3.08 -14.36 -13.37
CA ILE A 201 -2.38 -15.45 -12.69
C ILE A 201 -0.89 -15.10 -12.60
N ALA A 202 -0.34 -15.10 -11.39
CA ALA A 202 1.10 -15.00 -11.22
C ALA A 202 1.72 -16.39 -11.32
N HIS A 203 2.81 -16.50 -12.06
CA HIS A 203 3.56 -17.75 -12.18
C HIS A 203 5.04 -17.51 -11.90
N PHE A 204 5.64 -18.40 -11.14
CA PHE A 204 7.10 -18.49 -10.99
C PHE A 204 7.52 -19.93 -10.74
N ASP A 205 8.76 -20.23 -11.10
CA ASP A 205 9.37 -21.53 -10.91
C ASP A 205 10.62 -21.37 -10.05
N LEU A 206 10.62 -22.04 -8.88
CA LEU A 206 11.74 -22.00 -7.94
C LEU A 206 13.01 -22.61 -8.55
N SER A 207 12.90 -23.53 -9.50
CA SER A 207 14.07 -24.11 -10.17
C SER A 207 14.90 -23.07 -10.91
N GLN A 208 14.26 -22.01 -11.43
CA GLN A 208 14.94 -20.91 -12.12
C GLN A 208 15.73 -19.99 -11.17
N ALA A 209 15.35 -19.99 -9.89
CA ALA A 209 16.05 -19.23 -8.86
C ALA A 209 17.30 -19.93 -8.34
N LEU A 210 17.51 -21.19 -8.69
CA LEU A 210 18.61 -22.02 -8.19
C LEU A 210 19.88 -21.86 -9.02
N VAL A 211 21.01 -21.93 -8.33
CA VAL A 211 22.33 -22.23 -8.92
C VAL A 211 22.70 -23.64 -8.50
N LYS A 212 22.94 -24.50 -9.48
CA LYS A 212 23.48 -25.82 -9.22
C LYS A 212 25.00 -25.71 -9.14
N THR A 213 25.57 -25.96 -7.98
CA THR A 213 26.98 -26.28 -7.84
C THR A 213 27.14 -27.82 -7.76
N SER A 214 28.34 -28.32 -8.01
CA SER A 214 28.60 -29.76 -7.96
C SER A 214 28.34 -30.41 -6.58
N LYS A 215 28.16 -29.63 -5.53
CA LYS A 215 28.03 -30.10 -4.15
C LYS A 215 26.83 -29.53 -3.37
N SER A 216 26.14 -28.49 -3.88
CA SER A 216 25.04 -27.81 -3.14
C SER A 216 24.04 -27.16 -4.07
N ILE A 217 22.83 -26.94 -3.54
CA ILE A 217 21.83 -26.08 -4.12
C ILE A 217 21.98 -24.69 -3.49
N GLU A 218 22.11 -23.66 -4.32
CA GLU A 218 22.19 -22.27 -3.85
C GLU A 218 21.12 -21.42 -4.53
N ILE A 219 20.64 -20.40 -3.84
CA ILE A 219 19.67 -19.43 -4.40
C ILE A 219 20.42 -18.22 -4.93
N LYS A 220 20.08 -17.78 -6.14
CA LYS A 220 20.60 -16.55 -6.72
C LYS A 220 20.32 -15.36 -5.82
N LYS A 221 21.34 -14.60 -5.42
CA LYS A 221 21.21 -13.43 -4.49
C LYS A 221 20.10 -12.46 -4.90
N ASN A 222 19.93 -12.21 -6.19
CA ASN A 222 18.89 -11.31 -6.69
C ASN A 222 17.46 -11.83 -6.47
N ASN A 223 17.28 -13.16 -6.36
CA ASN A 223 15.98 -13.79 -6.17
C ASN A 223 15.64 -13.99 -4.69
N LEU A 224 16.64 -14.13 -3.83
CA LEU A 224 16.45 -14.43 -2.41
C LEU A 224 15.54 -13.41 -1.71
N THR A 225 15.80 -12.11 -1.90
CA THR A 225 14.99 -11.05 -1.31
C THR A 225 13.55 -11.05 -1.83
N GLN A 226 13.34 -11.36 -3.11
CA GLN A 226 11.99 -11.44 -3.68
C GLN A 226 11.23 -12.66 -3.14
N LEU A 227 11.90 -13.81 -3.02
CA LEU A 227 11.32 -15.04 -2.44
C LEU A 227 11.01 -14.84 -0.95
N TYR A 228 11.92 -14.22 -0.19
CA TYR A 228 11.64 -13.87 1.21
C TYR A 228 10.34 -13.07 1.31
N ARG A 229 10.23 -11.97 0.55
CA ARG A 229 9.03 -11.12 0.54
C ARG A 229 7.77 -11.88 0.16
N PHE A 230 7.88 -12.77 -0.81
CA PHE A 230 6.73 -13.58 -1.25
C PHE A 230 6.21 -14.48 -0.14
N PHE A 231 7.09 -15.16 0.61
CA PHE A 231 6.71 -16.09 1.67
C PHE A 231 6.41 -15.42 3.03
N THR A 232 6.25 -14.12 3.08
CA THR A 232 5.80 -13.43 4.31
C THR A 232 4.28 -13.49 4.47
N ALA A 233 3.80 -13.41 5.72
CA ALA A 233 2.37 -13.34 6.01
C ALA A 233 1.75 -12.03 5.45
N GLU A 234 2.54 -10.97 5.37
CA GLU A 234 2.16 -9.69 4.78
C GLU A 234 1.79 -9.83 3.31
N ASN A 235 2.52 -10.66 2.57
CA ASN A 235 2.19 -10.94 1.17
C ASN A 235 1.11 -12.02 1.03
N LEU A 236 1.31 -13.16 1.67
CA LEU A 236 0.46 -14.32 1.46
C LEU A 236 -0.96 -14.09 1.98
N LEU A 237 -1.10 -13.58 3.20
CA LEU A 237 -2.37 -13.33 3.85
C LEU A 237 -2.84 -11.87 3.75
N ASN A 238 -2.15 -11.05 2.95
CA ASN A 238 -2.41 -9.62 2.87
C ASN A 238 -2.47 -8.97 4.27
N LYS A 239 -1.65 -9.50 5.20
CA LYS A 239 -1.48 -8.88 6.52
C LYS A 239 -0.76 -7.55 6.35
N GLU A 240 -1.05 -6.67 7.26
CA GLU A 240 -0.47 -5.35 7.23
C GLU A 240 0.97 -5.39 7.73
N ILE A 241 1.78 -4.55 7.14
CA ILE A 241 3.19 -4.45 7.46
C ILE A 241 3.31 -3.59 8.71
N PHE A 242 3.55 -4.23 9.85
CA PHE A 242 3.75 -3.57 11.14
C PHE A 242 5.24 -3.30 11.45
N THR A 243 6.13 -3.67 10.56
CA THR A 243 7.56 -3.46 10.81
C THR A 243 7.97 -2.06 10.43
N ASP A 244 8.79 -1.42 11.24
CA ASP A 244 9.58 -0.22 10.94
C ASP A 244 10.59 -0.45 9.79
N SER A 245 10.37 -1.44 8.96
CA SER A 245 11.14 -1.72 7.74
C SER A 245 10.98 -0.65 6.66
N ASN A 246 10.09 0.32 6.84
CA ASN A 246 10.08 1.55 6.07
C ASN A 246 11.35 2.36 6.39
N LYS A 247 12.46 1.96 5.78
CA LYS A 247 13.68 2.75 5.85
C LYS A 247 13.42 4.10 5.17
N LEU A 248 13.91 5.15 5.81
CA LEU A 248 13.98 6.46 5.20
C LEU A 248 14.52 6.34 3.77
N ASN A 249 13.74 6.78 2.78
CA ASN A 249 14.27 6.87 1.42
C ASN A 249 15.34 7.96 1.39
N LYS A 250 16.59 7.53 1.41
CA LYS A 250 17.73 8.43 1.53
C LYS A 250 17.85 9.38 0.34
N ASN A 251 17.54 8.91 -0.87
CA ASN A 251 17.62 9.76 -2.05
C ASN A 251 16.57 10.87 -1.99
N PHE A 252 15.33 10.53 -1.62
CA PHE A 252 14.27 11.52 -1.41
C PHE A 252 14.67 12.53 -0.32
N TYR A 253 15.14 12.04 0.82
CA TYR A 253 15.51 12.89 1.94
C TYR A 253 16.67 13.83 1.63
N ASP A 254 17.74 13.33 1.00
CA ASP A 254 18.92 14.14 0.64
C ASP A 254 18.54 15.24 -0.38
N GLU A 255 17.70 14.93 -1.38
CA GLU A 255 17.24 15.89 -2.39
C GLU A 255 16.25 16.90 -1.80
N LEU A 256 15.36 16.47 -0.90
CA LEU A 256 14.47 17.36 -0.16
C LEU A 256 15.25 18.36 0.68
N LEU A 257 16.24 17.90 1.45
CA LEU A 257 17.10 18.80 2.23
C LEU A 257 17.85 19.80 1.34
N TYR A 258 18.32 19.36 0.18
CA TYR A 258 18.97 20.26 -0.79
C TYR A 258 18.02 21.36 -1.27
N LEU A 259 16.77 21.02 -1.64
CA LEU A 259 15.75 22.01 -1.99
C LEU A 259 15.43 22.97 -0.85
N MET A 260 15.38 22.45 0.38
CA MET A 260 15.21 23.29 1.58
C MET A 260 16.39 24.23 1.83
N GLY A 261 17.58 23.93 1.30
CA GLY A 261 18.82 24.64 1.60
C GLY A 261 19.51 24.15 2.87
N LEU A 262 19.26 22.89 3.26
CA LEU A 262 19.71 22.27 4.51
C LEU A 262 20.59 21.03 4.25
N GLU A 263 21.40 20.66 5.24
CA GLU A 263 22.14 19.40 5.25
C GLU A 263 22.13 18.74 6.64
N GLU A 264 22.29 17.42 6.70
CA GLU A 264 22.45 16.67 7.95
C GLU A 264 23.93 16.72 8.37
N THR A 265 24.20 17.27 9.54
CA THR A 265 25.56 17.37 10.12
C THR A 265 25.63 16.60 11.43
N LYS A 266 26.86 16.22 11.84
CA LYS A 266 27.11 15.61 13.15
C LYS A 266 27.44 16.69 14.16
N SER A 267 26.74 16.71 15.29
CA SER A 267 27.10 17.50 16.47
C SER A 267 27.30 16.55 17.66
N GLY A 268 28.55 16.26 18.00
CA GLY A 268 28.89 15.22 18.97
C GLY A 268 28.42 13.83 18.49
N THR A 269 27.59 13.15 19.29
CA THR A 269 27.00 11.86 18.98
C THR A 269 25.69 11.97 18.20
N SER A 270 25.08 13.17 18.14
CA SER A 270 23.77 13.40 17.51
C SER A 270 23.94 13.93 16.09
N LYS A 271 22.94 13.62 15.26
CA LYS A 271 22.79 14.21 13.92
C LYS A 271 21.78 15.35 14.02
N ILE A 272 22.17 16.50 13.50
CA ILE A 272 21.33 17.70 13.46
C ILE A 272 21.18 18.18 12.01
N ILE A 273 20.08 18.88 11.75
CA ILE A 273 19.86 19.57 10.47
C ILE A 273 20.37 21.00 10.63
N SER A 274 21.18 21.44 9.68
CA SER A 274 21.74 22.77 9.65
C SER A 274 21.72 23.34 8.22
N ARG A 275 21.87 24.66 8.13
CA ARG A 275 21.99 25.34 6.85
C ARG A 275 23.19 24.80 6.05
N LEU A 276 23.05 24.71 4.72
CA LEU A 276 24.13 24.28 3.82
C LEU A 276 25.40 25.11 4.02
N LYS A 277 26.55 24.48 3.87
CA LYS A 277 27.84 25.17 3.85
C LYS A 277 27.87 26.26 2.76
N PRO A 278 28.50 27.41 2.97
CA PRO A 278 28.47 28.56 2.06
C PRO A 278 28.69 28.21 0.59
N ILE A 279 29.65 27.34 0.29
CA ILE A 279 29.99 26.93 -1.09
C ILE A 279 28.89 26.16 -1.80
N LYS A 280 27.94 25.59 -1.05
CA LYS A 280 26.84 24.78 -1.60
C LYS A 280 25.49 25.51 -1.61
N ARG A 281 25.43 26.73 -1.09
CA ARG A 281 24.20 27.51 -0.96
C ARG A 281 23.69 27.93 -2.32
N GLN A 282 22.41 27.70 -2.56
CA GLN A 282 21.70 28.15 -3.75
C GLN A 282 20.81 29.34 -3.36
N ARG A 283 20.99 30.49 -4.01
CA ARG A 283 20.31 31.75 -3.66
C ARG A 283 18.79 31.61 -3.53
N TYR A 284 18.18 30.78 -4.36
CA TYR A 284 16.73 30.58 -4.40
C TYR A 284 16.29 29.26 -3.75
N SER A 285 17.18 28.51 -3.06
CA SER A 285 16.72 27.45 -2.16
C SER A 285 15.89 28.07 -1.02
N PHE A 286 15.00 27.32 -0.42
CA PHE A 286 13.96 27.90 0.43
C PHE A 286 14.53 28.73 1.58
N VAL A 287 15.46 28.16 2.39
CA VAL A 287 16.12 28.88 3.50
C VAL A 287 16.86 30.11 3.03
N GLU A 288 17.65 30.03 1.94
CA GLU A 288 18.43 31.15 1.46
C GLU A 288 17.53 32.28 0.93
N ASN A 289 16.44 31.94 0.27
CA ASN A 289 15.47 32.89 -0.24
C ASN A 289 14.80 33.68 0.90
N ILE A 290 14.41 32.97 1.99
CA ILE A 290 13.84 33.62 3.19
C ILE A 290 14.89 34.49 3.88
N ILE A 291 16.14 34.03 4.04
CA ILE A 291 17.22 34.84 4.65
C ILE A 291 17.47 36.12 3.88
N ASN A 292 17.58 36.05 2.55
CA ASN A 292 17.73 37.23 1.70
C ASN A 292 16.59 38.24 1.89
N LYS A 293 15.37 37.76 2.14
CA LYS A 293 14.20 38.62 2.44
C LYS A 293 14.31 39.23 3.84
N LEU A 294 14.84 38.52 4.82
CA LEU A 294 15.02 38.97 6.19
C LEU A 294 16.17 39.98 6.32
N GLU A 295 17.24 39.81 5.54
CA GLU A 295 18.37 40.77 5.50
C GLU A 295 17.91 42.18 5.13
N MET A 296 16.83 42.29 4.35
CA MET A 296 16.21 43.58 4.00
C MET A 296 15.41 44.20 5.14
N LYS A 297 15.26 43.53 6.30
CA LYS A 297 14.38 43.92 7.41
C LYS A 297 15.09 44.18 8.73
N ASP A 298 16.39 44.38 8.76
CA ASP A 298 17.21 44.65 9.97
C ASP A 298 17.03 43.59 11.10
N VAL A 299 16.93 42.34 10.78
CA VAL A 299 16.85 41.22 11.73
C VAL A 299 18.29 40.71 12.04
N SER A 300 18.60 40.41 13.30
CA SER A 300 19.93 39.84 13.64
C SER A 300 20.22 38.52 12.94
N LYS A 301 21.45 38.25 12.52
CA LYS A 301 21.83 37.07 11.72
C LYS A 301 21.44 35.74 12.35
N GLU A 302 21.62 35.60 13.67
CA GLU A 302 21.21 34.36 14.38
C GLU A 302 19.69 34.16 14.32
N LYS A 303 18.93 35.22 14.49
CA LYS A 303 17.47 35.18 14.42
C LYS A 303 16.97 34.96 13.00
N GLN A 304 17.67 35.48 11.98
CA GLN A 304 17.33 35.25 10.56
C GLN A 304 17.43 33.77 10.20
N GLU A 305 18.48 33.07 10.57
CA GLU A 305 18.69 31.67 10.28
C GLU A 305 17.61 30.79 10.94
N ASP A 306 17.36 31.09 12.21
CA ASP A 306 16.34 30.36 12.97
C ASP A 306 14.93 30.50 12.40
N ILE A 307 14.49 31.73 12.10
CA ILE A 307 13.20 32.03 11.47
C ILE A 307 13.12 31.35 10.10
N ALA A 308 14.16 31.45 9.29
CA ALA A 308 14.17 30.88 7.95
C ALA A 308 14.04 29.36 7.96
N ILE A 309 14.72 28.68 8.88
CA ILE A 309 14.62 27.24 9.03
C ILE A 309 13.20 26.85 9.49
N GLN A 310 12.65 27.54 10.50
CA GLN A 310 11.29 27.25 11.00
C GLN A 310 10.25 27.37 9.88
N LEU A 311 10.25 28.46 9.14
CA LEU A 311 9.30 28.68 8.04
C LEU A 311 9.48 27.67 6.91
N THR A 312 10.73 27.37 6.55
CA THR A 312 11.03 26.35 5.54
C THR A 312 10.46 24.98 5.97
N VAL A 313 10.64 24.60 7.23
CA VAL A 313 10.09 23.35 7.77
C VAL A 313 8.58 23.35 7.75
N VAL A 314 7.92 24.41 8.19
CA VAL A 314 6.45 24.49 8.20
C VAL A 314 5.88 24.39 6.79
N TRP A 315 6.42 25.13 5.83
CA TRP A 315 5.96 25.12 4.45
C TRP A 315 6.23 23.78 3.75
N THR A 316 7.41 23.20 3.98
CA THR A 316 7.75 21.87 3.46
C THR A 316 6.77 20.81 3.98
N ASN A 317 6.45 20.85 5.28
CA ASN A 317 5.49 19.94 5.89
C ASN A 317 4.10 20.09 5.27
N ARG A 318 3.62 21.34 5.06
CA ARG A 318 2.35 21.59 4.36
C ARG A 318 2.34 20.98 2.96
N ILE A 319 3.39 21.21 2.17
CA ILE A 319 3.49 20.74 0.78
C ILE A 319 3.54 19.20 0.73
N LEU A 320 4.33 18.56 1.60
CA LEU A 320 4.41 17.09 1.65
C LEU A 320 3.08 16.46 2.08
N PHE A 321 2.38 17.07 3.05
CA PHE A 321 1.05 16.62 3.43
C PHE A 321 0.05 16.75 2.27
N LEU A 322 0.10 17.87 1.55
CA LEU A 322 -0.77 18.08 0.40
C LEU A 322 -0.47 17.12 -0.74
N LYS A 323 0.79 16.72 -0.92
CA LYS A 323 1.15 15.71 -1.91
C LYS A 323 0.56 14.34 -1.60
N LEU A 324 0.49 13.95 -0.32
CA LEU A 324 -0.26 12.77 0.10
C LEU A 324 -1.76 12.91 -0.20
N LEU A 325 -2.36 14.04 0.16
CA LEU A 325 -3.78 14.30 -0.07
C LEU A 325 -4.11 14.26 -1.57
N GLU A 326 -3.32 14.94 -2.39
CA GLU A 326 -3.48 14.93 -3.86
C GLU A 326 -3.48 13.51 -4.40
N SER A 327 -2.49 12.71 -3.99
CA SER A 327 -2.36 11.31 -4.44
C SER A 327 -3.59 10.48 -4.03
N GLN A 328 -4.18 10.74 -2.87
CA GLN A 328 -5.40 10.07 -2.44
C GLN A 328 -6.62 10.52 -3.27
N LEU A 329 -6.75 11.81 -3.56
CA LEU A 329 -7.84 12.33 -4.39
C LEU A 329 -7.80 11.74 -5.80
N VAL A 330 -6.63 11.72 -6.43
CA VAL A 330 -6.43 11.11 -7.74
C VAL A 330 -6.75 9.62 -7.73
N LEU A 331 -6.25 8.89 -6.72
CA LEU A 331 -6.49 7.45 -6.59
C LEU A 331 -7.97 7.13 -6.37
N PHE A 332 -8.63 7.88 -5.50
CA PHE A 332 -10.04 7.68 -5.15
C PHE A 332 -10.98 7.98 -6.34
N ASN A 333 -10.73 9.07 -7.04
CA ASN A 333 -11.54 9.48 -8.19
C ASN A 333 -11.11 8.78 -9.49
N LYS A 334 -9.91 8.18 -9.53
CA LYS A 334 -9.28 7.60 -10.74
C LYS A 334 -9.16 8.60 -11.88
N ASP A 335 -8.85 9.83 -11.54
CA ASP A 335 -8.83 10.96 -12.46
C ASP A 335 -7.67 11.90 -12.12
N GLU A 336 -6.74 12.07 -13.05
CA GLU A 336 -5.56 12.93 -12.94
C GLU A 336 -5.93 14.43 -12.87
N SER A 337 -7.14 14.81 -13.27
CA SER A 337 -7.61 16.21 -13.18
C SER A 337 -7.66 16.73 -11.73
N TYR A 338 -7.71 15.82 -10.75
CA TYR A 338 -7.64 16.14 -9.32
C TYR A 338 -6.25 16.56 -8.83
N ARG A 339 -5.23 16.54 -9.70
CA ARG A 339 -3.90 17.07 -9.35
C ARG A 339 -3.96 18.60 -9.23
N PHE A 340 -3.39 19.10 -8.15
CA PHE A 340 -3.34 20.54 -7.87
C PHE A 340 -1.94 21.05 -7.52
N LEU A 341 -1.01 20.19 -7.12
CA LEU A 341 0.39 20.53 -6.86
C LEU A 341 1.20 20.41 -8.15
N THR A 342 0.97 21.32 -9.08
CA THR A 342 1.69 21.38 -10.36
C THR A 342 2.20 22.79 -10.61
N TYR A 343 3.32 22.93 -11.31
CA TYR A 343 3.87 24.24 -11.66
C TYR A 343 2.89 25.09 -12.48
N GLU A 344 2.07 24.46 -13.33
CA GLU A 344 1.03 25.15 -14.11
C GLU A 344 -0.01 25.82 -13.23
N LYS A 345 -0.46 25.16 -12.17
CA LYS A 345 -1.48 25.70 -11.25
C LYS A 345 -0.89 26.60 -10.16
N LEU A 346 0.34 26.38 -9.76
CA LEU A 346 1.03 27.05 -8.66
C LEU A 346 2.43 27.51 -9.10
N PRO A 347 2.54 28.48 -10.01
CA PRO A 347 3.82 28.89 -10.59
C PRO A 347 4.72 29.72 -9.64
N ASN A 348 4.19 30.21 -8.53
CA ASN A 348 4.87 31.12 -7.63
C ASN A 348 4.45 30.93 -6.16
N PHE A 349 5.15 31.57 -5.25
CA PHE A 349 4.89 31.51 -3.81
C PHE A 349 3.53 32.11 -3.43
N GLU A 350 3.05 33.12 -4.16
CA GLU A 350 1.73 33.74 -3.92
C GLU A 350 0.60 32.75 -4.16
N GLU A 351 0.66 31.97 -5.23
CA GLU A 351 -0.34 30.94 -5.53
C GLU A 351 -0.31 29.79 -4.51
N ILE A 352 0.89 29.41 -4.03
CA ILE A 352 1.02 28.40 -2.97
C ILE A 352 0.44 28.92 -1.64
N TYR A 353 0.72 30.17 -1.30
CA TYR A 353 0.15 30.84 -0.13
C TYR A 353 -1.39 30.91 -0.25
N GLY A 354 -1.90 31.28 -1.42
CA GLY A 354 -3.33 31.29 -1.72
C GLY A 354 -3.97 29.89 -1.56
N LEU A 355 -3.28 28.84 -1.99
CA LEU A 355 -3.74 27.46 -1.76
C LEU A 355 -3.89 27.15 -0.27
N PHE A 356 -2.91 27.53 0.56
CA PHE A 356 -2.97 27.26 2.01
C PHE A 356 -4.11 28.04 2.68
N PHE A 357 -4.19 29.33 2.49
CA PHE A 357 -5.00 30.23 3.32
C PHE A 357 -6.30 30.71 2.68
N ALA A 358 -6.43 30.63 1.36
CA ALA A 358 -7.68 30.97 0.67
C ALA A 358 -8.48 29.74 0.21
N VAL A 359 -7.84 28.57 0.08
CA VAL A 359 -8.51 27.32 -0.34
C VAL A 359 -8.68 26.37 0.84
N LEU A 360 -7.59 25.93 1.45
CA LEU A 360 -7.61 24.86 2.44
C LEU A 360 -8.14 25.33 3.80
N ALA A 361 -7.82 26.53 4.21
CA ALA A 361 -8.29 27.13 5.46
C ALA A 361 -9.73 27.69 5.40
N LYS A 362 -10.36 27.73 4.21
CA LYS A 362 -11.71 28.27 4.05
C LYS A 362 -12.69 27.20 3.56
N LYS A 363 -13.89 27.23 4.13
CA LYS A 363 -14.99 26.39 3.64
C LYS A 363 -15.28 26.72 2.17
N VAL A 364 -15.73 25.72 1.42
CA VAL A 364 -16.03 25.88 -0.02
C VAL A 364 -17.00 27.05 -0.28
N SER A 365 -18.00 27.23 0.60
CA SER A 365 -18.96 28.34 0.52
C SER A 365 -18.38 29.71 0.82
N GLU A 366 -17.18 29.81 1.38
CA GLU A 366 -16.52 31.06 1.77
C GLU A 366 -15.42 31.48 0.78
N ARG A 367 -15.17 30.66 -0.25
CA ARG A 367 -14.19 30.93 -1.29
C ARG A 367 -14.76 31.84 -2.35
N ASN A 368 -13.93 32.78 -2.86
CA ASN A 368 -14.34 33.63 -3.98
C ASN A 368 -14.42 32.82 -5.30
N ASP A 369 -15.09 33.43 -6.30
CA ASP A 369 -15.36 32.75 -7.58
C ASP A 369 -14.09 32.27 -8.29
N ARG A 370 -13.01 33.04 -8.33
CA ARG A 370 -11.73 32.69 -8.95
C ARG A 370 -11.11 31.46 -8.28
N VAL A 371 -11.13 31.42 -6.95
CA VAL A 371 -10.61 30.27 -6.18
C VAL A 371 -11.50 29.06 -6.37
N GLN A 372 -12.82 29.27 -6.44
CA GLN A 372 -13.77 28.18 -6.65
C GLN A 372 -13.61 27.55 -8.04
N GLU A 373 -13.41 28.36 -9.07
CA GLU A 373 -13.17 27.87 -10.43
C GLU A 373 -11.88 27.02 -10.52
N LYS A 374 -10.80 27.50 -9.92
CA LYS A 374 -9.48 26.85 -9.99
C LYS A 374 -9.35 25.65 -9.06
N PHE A 375 -9.89 25.72 -7.83
CA PHE A 375 -9.67 24.77 -6.73
C PHE A 375 -10.94 24.30 -6.03
N GLY A 376 -12.12 24.41 -6.65
CA GLY A 376 -13.39 24.03 -6.05
C GLY A 376 -13.47 22.55 -5.65
N TYR A 377 -12.71 21.68 -6.30
CA TYR A 377 -12.61 20.26 -6.01
C TYR A 377 -11.67 19.93 -4.84
N VAL A 378 -10.82 20.88 -4.41
CA VAL A 378 -9.93 20.69 -3.27
C VAL A 378 -10.72 20.84 -1.98
N PRO A 379 -10.66 19.87 -1.05
CA PRO A 379 -11.46 19.92 0.17
C PRO A 379 -11.02 21.04 1.11
N TYR A 380 -11.94 21.48 1.96
CA TYR A 380 -11.62 22.29 3.14
C TYR A 380 -10.92 21.40 4.17
N LEU A 381 -9.83 21.89 4.72
CA LEU A 381 -9.10 21.22 5.78
C LEU A 381 -9.17 22.09 7.04
N ASN A 382 -10.01 21.68 8.00
CA ASN A 382 -10.03 22.29 9.33
C ASN A 382 -8.80 21.83 10.12
N SER A 383 -7.65 22.44 9.86
CA SER A 383 -6.36 21.98 10.41
C SER A 383 -5.48 23.17 10.78
N SER A 384 -4.99 23.18 12.02
CA SER A 384 -3.96 24.12 12.46
C SER A 384 -2.69 24.12 11.61
N LEU A 385 -2.47 23.06 10.81
CA LEU A 385 -1.37 23.02 9.83
C LEU A 385 -1.53 24.12 8.76
N PHE A 386 -2.77 24.50 8.44
CA PHE A 386 -3.11 25.57 7.47
C PHE A 386 -3.58 26.85 8.13
N GLU A 387 -3.30 27.03 9.42
CA GLU A 387 -3.39 28.35 10.06
C GLU A 387 -2.06 29.08 9.90
N GLU A 388 -2.11 30.41 9.75
CA GLU A 388 -0.89 31.20 9.74
C GLU A 388 -0.20 31.14 11.10
N THR A 389 1.09 30.87 11.09
CA THR A 389 1.90 30.85 12.33
C THR A 389 2.13 32.28 12.82
N GLU A 390 2.46 32.44 14.11
CA GLU A 390 2.83 33.74 14.68
C GLU A 390 3.92 34.46 13.89
N ILE A 391 4.86 33.71 13.30
CA ILE A 391 5.95 34.25 12.48
C ILE A 391 5.43 34.77 11.14
N GLU A 392 4.40 34.14 10.57
CA GLU A 392 3.75 34.57 9.32
C GLU A 392 2.85 35.79 9.55
N ILE A 393 2.16 35.87 10.70
CA ILE A 393 1.20 36.94 11.05
C ILE A 393 1.89 38.21 11.58
N SER A 394 3.12 38.13 12.08
CA SER A 394 3.80 39.26 12.72
C SER A 394 3.70 40.54 11.87
N ARG A 395 3.51 41.70 12.52
CA ARG A 395 3.33 43.01 11.84
C ARG A 395 4.39 43.32 10.80
N ASP A 396 5.59 42.75 10.98
CA ASP A 396 6.69 42.76 10.04
C ASP A 396 6.73 41.51 9.20
N GLY A 397 5.60 40.85 8.97
CA GLY A 397 5.47 39.57 8.28
C GLY A 397 6.47 39.39 7.16
N ILE A 398 7.09 38.22 7.10
CA ILE A 398 8.20 37.95 6.18
C ILE A 398 7.75 38.08 4.73
N GLY A 399 6.42 37.96 4.48
CA GLY A 399 5.87 38.03 3.14
C GLY A 399 6.40 36.88 2.28
N ILE A 400 6.23 35.64 2.75
CA ILE A 400 6.62 34.44 1.99
C ILE A 400 5.88 34.38 0.65
N ASP A 401 4.67 34.87 0.60
CA ASP A 401 3.88 35.08 -0.62
C ASP A 401 4.62 35.92 -1.68
N ARG A 402 5.57 36.73 -1.26
CA ARG A 402 6.35 37.64 -2.10
C ARG A 402 7.82 37.30 -2.18
N LEU A 403 8.18 36.02 -1.95
CA LEU A 403 9.55 35.59 -2.16
C LEU A 403 9.88 35.67 -3.66
N PRO A 404 11.10 36.15 -4.03
CA PRO A 404 11.49 36.20 -5.43
C PRO A 404 11.66 34.79 -6.00
N GLU A 405 11.25 34.63 -7.24
CA GLU A 405 11.46 33.41 -8.00
C GLU A 405 12.82 33.41 -8.66
N GLY A 406 13.36 32.22 -8.87
CA GLY A 406 14.62 32.07 -9.54
C GLY A 406 15.08 30.62 -9.67
N ASP A 407 16.12 30.45 -10.46
CA ASP A 407 16.65 29.15 -10.80
C ASP A 407 17.65 28.65 -9.76
N ILE A 408 17.62 27.36 -9.50
CA ILE A 408 18.62 26.64 -8.72
C ILE A 408 19.24 25.52 -9.56
N GLU A 409 20.47 25.15 -9.24
CA GLU A 409 21.12 24.02 -9.87
C GLU A 409 20.45 22.70 -9.46
N ILE A 410 20.23 21.81 -10.43
CA ILE A 410 19.64 20.50 -10.15
C ILE A 410 20.62 19.64 -9.37
N PHE A 411 20.14 19.01 -8.28
CA PHE A 411 20.92 18.14 -7.43
C PHE A 411 21.62 17.03 -8.21
N SER A 412 22.91 16.82 -7.97
CA SER A 412 23.73 15.87 -8.75
C SER A 412 23.21 14.41 -8.73
N LYS A 413 22.50 14.05 -7.65
CA LYS A 413 21.85 12.73 -7.49
C LYS A 413 20.34 12.78 -7.66
N THR A 414 19.83 13.77 -8.38
CA THR A 414 18.39 14.00 -8.57
C THR A 414 17.65 12.76 -9.03
N ALA A 415 16.37 12.65 -8.60
CA ALA A 415 15.43 11.67 -9.11
C ALA A 415 14.88 12.06 -10.50
N LEU A 416 14.98 13.33 -10.89
CA LEU A 416 14.50 13.84 -12.17
C LEU A 416 15.21 13.19 -13.35
N LYS A 417 14.43 12.76 -14.33
CA LYS A 417 14.94 12.17 -15.58
C LYS A 417 14.49 12.97 -16.78
N GLY A 418 15.40 13.17 -17.71
CA GLY A 418 15.08 13.73 -19.03
C GLY A 418 14.38 12.73 -19.94
N VAL A 419 14.04 13.18 -21.13
CA VAL A 419 13.43 12.33 -22.18
C VAL A 419 14.33 11.13 -22.55
N ASP A 420 15.65 11.32 -22.46
CA ASP A 420 16.68 10.29 -22.67
C ASP A 420 16.81 9.29 -21.48
N LYS A 421 15.95 9.40 -20.47
CA LYS A 421 15.97 8.63 -19.21
C LYS A 421 17.22 8.84 -18.34
N LYS A 422 18.11 9.76 -18.70
CA LYS A 422 19.23 10.16 -17.87
C LYS A 422 18.79 11.21 -16.84
N ARG A 423 19.57 11.36 -15.77
CA ARG A 423 19.31 12.41 -14.76
C ARG A 423 19.38 13.79 -15.40
N LYS A 424 18.39 14.63 -15.10
CA LYS A 424 18.42 16.04 -15.51
C LYS A 424 19.65 16.75 -14.93
N LYS A 425 20.15 17.74 -15.63
CA LYS A 425 21.27 18.61 -15.21
C LYS A 425 20.96 20.05 -15.63
N GLY A 426 21.66 21.01 -15.04
CA GLY A 426 21.48 22.42 -15.33
C GLY A 426 20.68 23.12 -14.24
N ASN A 427 20.13 24.27 -14.58
CA ASN A 427 19.32 25.09 -13.69
C ASN A 427 17.85 24.98 -14.06
N ILE A 428 16.97 25.10 -13.06
CA ILE A 428 15.53 25.04 -13.19
C ILE A 428 14.91 25.96 -12.15
N ASN A 429 13.75 26.55 -12.44
CA ASN A 429 13.00 27.32 -11.46
C ASN A 429 12.73 26.50 -10.19
N PHE A 430 12.90 27.11 -9.02
CA PHE A 430 12.79 26.42 -7.73
C PHE A 430 11.43 25.71 -7.54
N ILE A 431 10.32 26.39 -7.86
CA ILE A 431 8.98 25.83 -7.67
C ILE A 431 8.69 24.72 -8.68
N GLU A 432 9.11 24.88 -9.93
CA GLU A 432 9.05 23.84 -10.94
C GLU A 432 9.82 22.60 -10.50
N TYR A 433 11.04 22.82 -10.00
CA TYR A 433 11.88 21.73 -9.47
C TYR A 433 11.19 21.01 -8.31
N LEU A 434 10.66 21.74 -7.36
CA LEU A 434 9.96 21.18 -6.20
C LEU A 434 8.82 20.24 -6.63
N PHE A 435 7.97 20.67 -7.58
CA PHE A 435 6.87 19.84 -8.03
C PHE A 435 7.33 18.67 -8.91
N GLU A 436 8.29 18.85 -9.83
CA GLU A 436 8.85 17.74 -10.60
C GLU A 436 9.54 16.71 -9.70
N PHE A 437 10.23 17.15 -8.66
CA PHE A 437 10.84 16.28 -7.65
C PHE A 437 9.77 15.44 -6.94
N LEU A 438 8.71 16.05 -6.45
CA LEU A 438 7.61 15.32 -5.81
C LEU A 438 6.93 14.34 -6.76
N ASP A 439 6.77 14.70 -8.04
CA ASP A 439 6.17 13.85 -9.08
C ASP A 439 7.09 12.69 -9.50
N SER A 440 8.38 12.77 -9.18
CA SER A 440 9.33 11.68 -9.42
C SER A 440 9.16 10.50 -8.44
N TYR A 441 8.30 10.65 -7.43
CA TYR A 441 8.00 9.64 -6.43
C TYR A 441 6.51 9.30 -6.40
N ASP A 442 6.19 8.15 -5.86
CA ASP A 442 4.82 7.68 -5.71
C ASP A 442 4.35 7.85 -4.27
N PHE A 443 3.39 8.74 -4.05
CA PHE A 443 2.78 9.00 -2.74
C PHE A 443 1.48 8.23 -2.52
N SER A 444 1.12 7.31 -3.40
CA SER A 444 -0.10 6.51 -3.25
C SER A 444 0.02 5.52 -2.10
N THR A 445 -1.08 5.28 -1.41
CA THR A 445 -1.18 4.15 -0.49
C THR A 445 -1.37 2.87 -1.30
N SER A 446 -0.49 1.93 -1.13
CA SER A 446 -0.27 0.76 -1.97
C SER A 446 -1.36 -0.30 -1.90
N ILE A 447 -2.58 -0.04 -2.33
CA ILE A 447 -3.62 -1.07 -2.37
C ILE A 447 -4.07 -1.41 -3.80
N SER A 448 -3.65 -0.72 -4.82
CA SER A 448 -3.99 -1.07 -6.20
C SER A 448 -2.88 -1.88 -6.87
N HIS A 449 -3.13 -3.16 -7.11
CA HIS A 449 -2.25 -4.08 -7.82
C HIS A 449 -2.06 -3.77 -9.33
N HIS A 450 -2.60 -2.67 -9.85
CA HIS A 450 -2.72 -2.48 -11.29
C HIS A 450 -2.04 -1.27 -11.90
N GLU A 451 -1.44 -0.39 -11.12
CA GLU A 451 -0.77 0.76 -11.73
C GLU A 451 0.75 0.58 -11.74
N LYS A 452 1.28 0.60 -12.95
CA LYS A 452 2.69 0.45 -13.29
C LYS A 452 3.50 1.72 -13.01
N SER A 453 3.39 2.31 -11.81
CA SER A 453 4.35 3.35 -11.48
C SER A 453 5.73 2.73 -11.26
N LYS A 454 6.72 3.23 -11.97
CA LYS A 454 8.13 2.83 -11.86
C LYS A 454 8.86 3.58 -10.74
N ASN A 455 8.17 4.46 -10.03
CA ASN A 455 8.74 5.38 -9.06
C ASN A 455 8.79 4.75 -7.67
N ASP A 456 9.76 5.15 -6.86
CA ASP A 456 9.87 4.72 -5.47
C ASP A 456 8.68 5.22 -4.65
N LEU A 457 8.17 4.34 -3.79
CA LEU A 457 7.02 4.64 -2.94
C LEU A 457 7.45 5.50 -1.74
N ILE A 458 6.77 6.64 -1.55
CA ILE A 458 6.85 7.48 -0.34
C ILE A 458 5.49 7.39 0.37
N ASN A 459 5.34 6.39 1.19
CA ASN A 459 4.12 6.23 1.98
C ASN A 459 4.13 7.13 3.22
N ALA A 460 3.01 7.18 3.94
CA ALA A 460 2.86 8.00 5.13
C ALA A 460 3.85 7.64 6.26
N SER A 461 4.27 6.37 6.39
CA SER A 461 5.28 5.96 7.37
C SER A 461 6.67 6.51 7.03
N VAL A 462 7.05 6.50 5.74
CA VAL A 462 8.30 7.11 5.27
C VAL A 462 8.27 8.61 5.50
N LEU A 463 7.14 9.27 5.23
CA LEU A 463 6.97 10.70 5.52
C LEU A 463 7.02 10.99 7.02
N GLY A 464 6.44 10.13 7.86
CA GLY A 464 6.56 10.25 9.32
C GLY A 464 8.02 10.30 9.77
N LEU A 465 8.88 9.42 9.25
CA LEU A 465 10.32 9.44 9.54
C LEU A 465 11.01 10.72 9.03
N ILE A 466 10.58 11.24 7.90
CA ILE A 466 11.10 12.49 7.34
C ILE A 466 10.69 13.66 8.24
N PHE A 467 9.43 13.74 8.62
CA PHE A 467 8.91 14.77 9.53
C PHE A 467 9.60 14.73 10.90
N GLU A 468 9.80 13.54 11.48
CA GLU A 468 10.54 13.38 12.73
C GLU A 468 11.94 13.94 12.61
N LYS A 469 12.68 13.64 11.54
CA LYS A 469 14.03 14.16 11.32
C LYS A 469 14.05 15.67 11.08
N ILE A 470 13.13 16.18 10.27
CA ILE A 470 13.09 17.61 9.94
C ILE A 470 12.63 18.44 11.14
N ASN A 471 11.60 18.00 11.88
CA ASN A 471 11.07 18.73 13.02
C ASN A 471 11.92 18.54 14.29
N GLY A 472 12.66 17.44 14.41
CA GLY A 472 13.54 17.16 15.54
C GLY A 472 14.85 17.95 15.57
N TYR A 473 15.04 18.91 14.66
CA TYR A 473 16.30 19.64 14.53
C TYR A 473 16.64 20.54 15.74
N ARG A 474 15.63 20.95 16.51
CA ARG A 474 15.79 21.83 17.68
C ARG A 474 15.63 21.10 19.02
N ASP A 475 14.51 20.41 19.19
CA ASP A 475 14.02 19.99 20.50
C ASP A 475 14.04 18.46 20.69
N GLY A 476 14.62 17.70 19.75
CA GLY A 476 14.66 16.25 19.84
C GLY A 476 13.27 15.63 19.87
N SER A 477 12.37 16.07 19.01
CA SER A 477 11.02 15.52 18.91
C SER A 477 11.06 14.04 18.54
N PHE A 478 10.40 13.20 19.33
CA PHE A 478 10.23 11.78 19.06
C PHE A 478 8.78 11.50 18.77
N TYR A 479 8.52 10.90 17.60
CA TYR A 479 7.17 10.44 17.27
C TYR A 479 6.98 9.01 17.74
N THR A 480 5.74 8.67 18.09
CA THR A 480 5.38 7.28 18.37
C THR A 480 5.63 6.44 17.13
N PRO A 481 6.36 5.32 17.22
CA PRO A 481 6.66 4.46 16.07
C PRO A 481 5.40 4.12 15.27
N GLY A 482 5.50 4.18 13.93
CA GLY A 482 4.36 4.02 13.02
C GLY A 482 3.59 2.70 13.20
N ASN A 483 4.28 1.61 13.58
CA ASN A 483 3.65 0.33 13.90
C ASN A 483 2.76 0.39 15.15
N ILE A 484 3.15 1.16 16.16
CA ILE A 484 2.37 1.34 17.40
C ILE A 484 1.14 2.21 17.12
N THR A 485 1.34 3.34 16.43
CA THR A 485 0.23 4.24 16.07
C THR A 485 -0.77 3.55 15.17
N MET A 486 -0.33 2.80 14.16
CA MET A 486 -1.22 2.00 13.31
C MET A 486 -2.00 0.95 14.09
N TYR A 487 -1.37 0.24 15.04
CA TYR A 487 -2.05 -0.72 15.90
C TYR A 487 -3.12 -0.05 16.77
N MET A 488 -2.77 1.07 17.42
CA MET A 488 -3.68 1.82 18.31
C MET A 488 -4.88 2.36 17.55
N SER A 489 -4.64 3.08 16.46
CA SER A 489 -5.69 3.69 15.63
C SER A 489 -6.62 2.63 15.07
N ARG A 490 -6.07 1.56 14.53
CA ARG A 490 -6.86 0.46 13.99
C ARG A 490 -7.73 -0.20 15.05
N LYS A 491 -7.16 -0.52 16.20
CA LYS A 491 -7.93 -1.13 17.28
C LYS A 491 -9.07 -0.21 17.72
N ALA A 492 -8.77 1.07 17.94
CA ALA A 492 -9.77 2.06 18.35
C ALA A 492 -10.91 2.21 17.31
N ILE A 493 -10.57 2.41 16.04
CA ILE A 493 -11.57 2.60 14.97
C ILE A 493 -12.40 1.33 14.77
N ARG A 494 -11.78 0.14 14.78
CA ARG A 494 -12.51 -1.14 14.63
C ARG A 494 -13.48 -1.37 15.78
N THR A 495 -13.05 -1.13 17.02
CA THR A 495 -13.93 -1.26 18.18
C THR A 495 -15.10 -0.28 18.06
N ALA A 496 -14.83 1.01 17.82
CA ALA A 496 -15.88 2.01 17.68
C ALA A 496 -16.86 1.72 16.52
N ALA A 497 -16.35 1.16 15.42
CA ALA A 497 -17.20 0.76 14.29
C ALA A 497 -18.12 -0.41 14.65
N VAL A 498 -17.61 -1.41 15.38
CA VAL A 498 -18.40 -2.55 15.87
C VAL A 498 -19.49 -2.07 16.81
N ASP A 499 -19.13 -1.27 17.80
CA ASP A 499 -20.06 -0.72 18.79
C ASP A 499 -21.15 0.11 18.10
N LYS A 500 -20.77 0.97 17.16
CA LYS A 500 -21.71 1.85 16.45
C LYS A 500 -22.68 1.08 15.55
N VAL A 501 -22.19 0.04 14.89
CA VAL A 501 -23.03 -0.84 14.05
C VAL A 501 -23.98 -1.66 14.90
N ASN A 502 -23.53 -2.22 16.02
CA ASN A 502 -24.37 -2.94 16.97
C ASN A 502 -25.47 -2.04 17.53
N GLU A 503 -25.12 -0.81 17.93
CA GLU A 503 -26.09 0.20 18.42
C GLU A 503 -27.16 0.49 17.36
N LEU A 504 -26.75 0.69 16.09
CA LEU A 504 -27.67 1.10 15.03
C LEU A 504 -28.57 -0.04 14.51
N LEU A 505 -28.04 -1.24 14.45
CA LEU A 505 -28.72 -2.38 13.82
C LEU A 505 -29.25 -3.42 14.81
N GLY A 506 -28.98 -3.23 16.11
CA GLY A 506 -29.36 -4.19 17.15
C GLY A 506 -28.62 -5.53 17.03
N TRP A 507 -27.43 -5.53 16.46
CA TRP A 507 -26.59 -6.71 16.31
C TRP A 507 -25.73 -6.90 17.56
N ASN A 508 -25.17 -8.11 17.72
CA ASN A 508 -24.24 -8.43 18.79
C ASN A 508 -22.95 -9.02 18.20
N CYS A 509 -22.28 -8.24 17.36
CA CYS A 509 -21.01 -8.61 16.76
C CYS A 509 -19.87 -8.17 17.68
N GLU A 510 -18.82 -9.00 17.79
CA GLU A 510 -17.59 -8.67 18.52
C GLU A 510 -16.49 -8.17 17.60
N THR A 511 -16.57 -8.49 16.31
CA THR A 511 -15.55 -8.19 15.32
C THR A 511 -16.11 -7.58 14.03
N VAL A 512 -15.26 -6.86 13.29
CA VAL A 512 -15.60 -6.34 11.96
C VAL A 512 -15.89 -7.49 10.98
N GLU A 513 -15.26 -8.62 11.16
CA GLU A 513 -15.46 -9.82 10.37
C GLU A 513 -16.89 -10.38 10.58
N GLU A 514 -17.38 -10.37 11.81
CA GLU A 514 -18.77 -10.75 12.11
C GLU A 514 -19.78 -9.76 11.54
N ILE A 515 -19.49 -8.45 11.55
CA ILE A 515 -20.31 -7.45 10.86
C ILE A 515 -20.39 -7.76 9.37
N LYS A 516 -19.26 -8.04 8.71
CA LYS A 516 -19.25 -8.44 7.30
C LYS A 516 -20.11 -9.66 7.03
N PHE A 517 -20.07 -10.63 7.93
CA PHE A 517 -20.90 -11.81 7.86
C PHE A 517 -22.39 -11.48 8.05
N ALA A 518 -22.73 -10.68 9.05
CA ALA A 518 -24.10 -10.26 9.35
C ALA A 518 -24.74 -9.41 8.23
N ILE A 519 -23.96 -8.63 7.48
CA ILE A 519 -24.42 -7.93 6.29
C ILE A 519 -25.00 -8.93 5.26
N GLY A 520 -24.37 -10.10 5.09
CA GLY A 520 -24.75 -11.11 4.13
C GLY A 520 -24.82 -10.56 2.71
N HIS A 521 -25.96 -10.75 2.03
CA HIS A 521 -26.25 -10.22 0.69
C HIS A 521 -27.21 -9.00 0.73
N SER A 522 -27.53 -8.48 1.90
CA SER A 522 -28.46 -7.35 2.05
C SER A 522 -27.79 -6.03 1.68
N VAL A 523 -28.26 -5.43 0.58
CA VAL A 523 -27.82 -4.10 0.15
C VAL A 523 -28.21 -3.03 1.19
N GLU A 524 -29.36 -3.20 1.84
CA GLU A 524 -29.83 -2.28 2.88
C GLU A 524 -28.95 -2.33 4.11
N ASN A 525 -28.59 -3.53 4.60
CA ASN A 525 -27.67 -3.68 5.72
C ASN A 525 -26.29 -3.08 5.39
N ALA A 526 -25.78 -3.36 4.20
CA ALA A 526 -24.52 -2.78 3.74
C ALA A 526 -24.54 -1.24 3.74
N ARG A 527 -25.68 -0.64 3.34
CA ARG A 527 -25.86 0.81 3.34
C ARG A 527 -25.91 1.37 4.77
N LYS A 528 -26.65 0.73 5.66
CA LYS A 528 -26.74 1.16 7.09
C LYS A 528 -25.39 1.06 7.79
N VAL A 529 -24.66 -0.06 7.60
CA VAL A 529 -23.29 -0.21 8.12
C VAL A 529 -22.36 0.85 7.56
N SER A 530 -22.42 1.11 6.26
CA SER A 530 -21.62 2.18 5.64
C SER A 530 -21.93 3.54 6.25
N GLN A 531 -23.21 3.86 6.49
CA GLN A 531 -23.62 5.12 7.11
C GLN A 531 -23.10 5.22 8.55
N ALA A 532 -23.21 4.15 9.34
CA ALA A 532 -22.71 4.10 10.71
C ALA A 532 -21.19 4.37 10.78
N ILE A 533 -20.43 3.80 9.85
CA ILE A 533 -18.99 4.02 9.75
C ILE A 533 -18.68 5.46 9.29
N ASP A 534 -19.44 6.00 8.33
CA ASP A 534 -19.27 7.37 7.86
C ASP A 534 -19.56 8.42 8.93
N ASP A 535 -20.41 8.10 9.90
CA ASP A 535 -20.80 8.99 11.00
C ASP A 535 -19.87 8.87 12.23
N LEU A 536 -18.82 8.01 12.16
CA LEU A 536 -17.81 7.94 13.23
C LEU A 536 -17.00 9.25 13.27
N LYS A 537 -16.85 9.77 14.49
CA LYS A 537 -15.96 10.90 14.77
C LYS A 537 -14.66 10.39 15.37
N VAL A 538 -13.54 10.77 14.78
CA VAL A 538 -12.21 10.41 15.24
C VAL A 538 -11.53 11.65 15.78
N CYS A 539 -11.02 11.59 17.01
CA CYS A 539 -10.26 12.64 17.65
C CYS A 539 -8.96 12.07 18.20
N ASP A 540 -7.85 12.65 17.82
CA ASP A 540 -6.56 12.43 18.48
C ASP A 540 -6.21 13.69 19.28
N PRO A 541 -6.34 13.65 20.64
CA PRO A 541 -6.10 14.84 21.46
C PRO A 541 -4.61 15.18 21.60
N ALA A 542 -3.73 14.29 21.19
CA ALA A 542 -2.28 14.44 21.29
C ALA A 542 -1.61 14.39 19.91
N VAL A 543 -2.38 14.72 18.85
CA VAL A 543 -1.87 14.69 17.49
C VAL A 543 -0.73 15.71 17.33
N GLY A 544 0.49 15.19 17.22
CA GLY A 544 1.64 15.98 16.79
C GLY A 544 1.48 16.34 15.31
N PHE A 545 2.08 15.58 14.39
CA PHE A 545 1.81 15.71 12.95
C PHE A 545 0.70 14.73 12.51
N ARG A 546 -0.39 15.25 11.91
CA ARG A 546 -1.66 14.55 11.58
C ARG A 546 -1.59 13.42 10.53
N VAL A 547 -0.48 12.77 10.32
CA VAL A 547 -0.32 11.69 9.33
C VAL A 547 -1.17 10.46 9.65
N ILE A 548 -1.51 10.23 10.90
CA ILE A 548 -2.14 9.00 11.41
C ILE A 548 -3.59 8.85 10.95
N ILE A 549 -4.38 9.91 11.01
CA ILE A 549 -5.83 9.85 10.70
C ILE A 549 -6.09 9.57 9.22
N VAL A 550 -5.25 10.09 8.33
CA VAL A 550 -5.37 9.86 6.88
C VAL A 550 -5.08 8.41 6.48
N ILE A 551 -4.16 7.73 7.18
CA ILE A 551 -3.77 6.35 6.89
C ILE A 551 -4.92 5.38 7.16
N GLU A 552 -5.64 5.56 8.24
CA GLU A 552 -6.68 4.63 8.68
C GLU A 552 -8.02 4.85 7.98
N ALA A 553 -8.39 6.08 7.71
CA ALA A 553 -9.54 6.38 6.86
C ALA A 553 -9.42 5.68 5.50
N ASN A 554 -8.21 5.61 4.94
CA ASN A 554 -7.93 4.88 3.71
C ASN A 554 -8.01 3.36 3.83
N SER A 555 -7.64 2.77 4.95
CA SER A 555 -7.81 1.33 5.22
C SER A 555 -9.29 0.93 5.20
N TYR A 556 -10.17 1.78 5.73
CA TYR A 556 -11.63 1.57 5.73
C TYR A 556 -12.27 1.82 4.36
N VAL A 557 -11.87 2.88 3.66
CA VAL A 557 -12.36 3.18 2.29
C VAL A 557 -11.98 2.05 1.32
N ASN A 558 -10.82 1.45 1.49
CA ASN A 558 -10.39 0.33 0.64
C ASN A 558 -11.10 -0.99 0.94
N THR A 559 -11.52 -1.24 2.17
CA THR A 559 -12.43 -2.36 2.49
C THR A 559 -13.81 -2.13 1.86
N ARG A 560 -14.22 -0.88 1.68
CA ARG A 560 -15.49 -0.46 1.09
C ARG A 560 -15.51 -0.60 -0.44
N SER A 561 -14.42 -0.25 -1.13
CA SER A 561 -14.39 -0.22 -2.60
C SER A 561 -14.32 -1.60 -3.25
N SER A 562 -13.90 -2.62 -2.52
CA SER A 562 -13.62 -3.91 -3.13
C SER A 562 -14.81 -4.87 -3.24
N ARG A 563 -15.95 -4.69 -2.52
CA ARG A 563 -16.87 -5.82 -2.42
C ARG A 563 -18.39 -5.62 -2.46
N LEU A 564 -19.00 -4.46 -2.20
CA LEU A 564 -20.46 -4.48 -1.97
C LEU A 564 -21.31 -3.30 -2.46
N LEU A 565 -20.79 -2.23 -3.04
CA LEU A 565 -21.66 -1.09 -3.40
C LEU A 565 -21.53 -0.64 -4.86
N PRO A 566 -22.66 -0.37 -5.53
CA PRO A 566 -22.67 0.34 -6.81
C PRO A 566 -22.14 1.75 -6.61
N LYS A 567 -21.54 2.31 -7.66
CA LYS A 567 -20.96 3.64 -7.74
C LYS A 567 -21.83 4.70 -7.05
N PHE A 568 -21.46 5.12 -5.84
CA PHE A 568 -22.05 6.28 -5.20
C PHE A 568 -21.20 7.52 -5.47
N LYS A 569 -21.88 8.58 -5.90
CA LYS A 569 -21.30 9.88 -6.23
C LYS A 569 -20.63 10.54 -5.02
N THR A 570 -19.51 11.09 -5.29
CA THR A 570 -18.48 11.88 -4.64
C THR A 570 -18.92 13.04 -3.71
N GLN A 571 -19.88 12.87 -2.83
CA GLN A 571 -20.27 14.01 -1.97
C GLN A 571 -19.75 13.98 -0.51
N LYS A 572 -19.01 12.93 -0.08
CA LYS A 572 -18.71 12.74 1.36
C LYS A 572 -17.24 12.61 1.80
N VAL A 573 -16.25 12.82 0.94
CA VAL A 573 -14.85 12.98 1.40
C VAL A 573 -14.68 14.25 2.25
N ASN A 574 -15.57 15.23 2.07
CA ASN A 574 -15.55 16.51 2.79
C ASN A 574 -15.89 16.41 4.29
N SER A 575 -16.52 15.33 4.78
CA SER A 575 -16.85 15.19 6.20
C SER A 575 -15.72 14.59 7.05
N TRP A 576 -14.75 13.91 6.44
CA TRP A 576 -13.64 13.27 7.14
C TRP A 576 -12.44 14.18 7.40
N CYS A 577 -12.33 15.26 6.62
CA CYS A 577 -11.30 16.28 6.83
C CYS A 577 -11.75 17.39 7.77
N ALA A 578 -13.00 17.41 8.22
CA ALA A 578 -13.61 18.49 9.00
C ALA A 578 -13.82 18.18 10.49
N ALA A 579 -13.29 17.04 11.01
CA ALA A 579 -13.36 16.70 12.43
C ALA A 579 -11.99 16.72 13.08
#